data_304bbf31d7bf265948a121ef5462ac51
#
_entry.id   304bbf31d7bf265948a121ef5462ac51
#
_cell.length_a   1.000
_cell.length_b   1.000
_cell.length_c   1.000
_cell.angle_alpha   90.00
_cell.angle_beta   90.00
_cell.angle_gamma   90.00
#
_symmetry.space_group_name_H-M   'P 1'
#
loop_
_entity.id
_entity.type
_entity.pdbx_description
1 polymer ?
#
loop_
_entity_poly.entity_id
_entity_poly.type
_entity_poly.pdbx_seq_one_letter_code
_entity_poly.pdbx_strand_id
1 'polypeptide(L)'
;MRASSIDIHPNAKWTRNGITVAGGNGLGSKTNQLLFPYGLYVDEDQTIYVADASNNRIVEWKSGATNGKVVAGRNGSGNGADQLNYPFDVIIDKESDSFIISDWRNRRVVRWPRRNGTSGETIISNIDCRGLTMDGNGSLYGVDAEERQVRRYKIGDTKGTVVAGGNGKGNRLDQLSKPTY
;
A
#
# COMPACT_ATOMS: atom_id res chain seq x y z
N MET A 1 -9.15 6.98 0.95
CA MET A 1 -8.86 7.64 2.25
C MET A 1 -8.15 6.63 3.14
N ARG A 2 -6.93 6.93 3.63
CA ARG A 2 -6.52 6.37 4.91
C ARG A 2 -7.55 6.92 5.88
N ALA A 3 -8.22 6.07 6.63
CA ALA A 3 -9.38 6.29 7.50
C ALA A 3 -9.90 7.74 7.54
N SER A 4 -11.21 7.93 7.42
CA SER A 4 -11.86 9.20 7.82
C SER A 4 -11.14 9.74 9.03
N SER A 5 -10.82 11.03 9.06
CA SER A 5 -10.18 11.70 10.20
C SER A 5 -10.85 11.21 11.49
N ILE A 6 -10.20 10.26 12.15
CA ILE A 6 -10.60 9.91 13.51
C ILE A 6 -10.18 11.15 14.32
N ASP A 7 -11.14 11.91 14.81
CA ASP A 7 -10.90 12.96 15.78
C ASP A 7 -10.33 12.31 17.05
N ILE A 8 -9.01 12.22 17.10
CA ILE A 8 -8.33 11.75 18.30
C ILE A 8 -8.53 12.83 19.36
N HIS A 9 -9.25 12.49 20.43
CA HIS A 9 -9.45 13.42 21.55
C HIS A 9 -8.10 13.97 22.00
N PRO A 10 -7.94 15.31 22.25
CA PRO A 10 -6.67 15.92 22.60
C PRO A 10 -5.96 15.28 23.82
N ASN A 11 -6.73 14.67 24.71
CA ASN A 11 -6.25 13.97 25.91
C ASN A 11 -6.18 12.45 25.73
N ALA A 12 -6.25 11.92 24.50
CA ALA A 12 -6.14 10.48 24.25
C ALA A 12 -4.77 9.98 24.74
N LYS A 13 -4.79 8.90 25.53
CA LYS A 13 -3.58 8.23 26.01
C LYS A 13 -3.46 6.88 25.33
N TRP A 14 -2.32 6.65 24.71
CA TRP A 14 -1.99 5.34 24.16
C TRP A 14 -1.51 4.40 25.26
N THR A 15 -1.92 3.13 25.20
CA THR A 15 -1.36 2.10 26.09
C THR A 15 0.12 1.89 25.79
N ARG A 16 0.94 1.65 26.83
CA ARG A 16 2.38 1.44 26.64
C ARG A 16 2.69 0.16 25.88
N ASN A 17 1.84 -0.85 26.01
CA ASN A 17 2.02 -2.16 25.38
C ASN A 17 1.06 -2.29 24.21
N GLY A 18 1.61 -2.44 22.99
CA GLY A 18 0.82 -2.77 21.81
C GLY A 18 0.35 -4.23 21.83
N ILE A 19 -0.73 -4.51 21.13
CA ILE A 19 -1.23 -5.86 20.89
C ILE A 19 -0.85 -6.25 19.47
N THR A 20 -0.28 -7.44 19.26
CA THR A 20 -0.03 -7.97 17.94
C THR A 20 -1.37 -8.33 17.28
N VAL A 21 -1.65 -7.73 16.14
CA VAL A 21 -2.92 -7.90 15.40
C VAL A 21 -2.74 -8.63 14.06
N ALA A 22 -1.48 -8.80 13.59
CA ALA A 22 -1.15 -9.56 12.39
C ALA A 22 0.26 -10.14 12.53
N GLY A 23 0.49 -11.36 12.05
CA GLY A 23 1.79 -12.04 12.18
C GLY A 23 2.10 -12.48 13.61
N GLY A 24 3.31 -12.17 14.11
CA GLY A 24 3.73 -12.47 15.50
C GLY A 24 4.27 -13.88 15.73
N ASN A 25 4.32 -14.74 14.70
CA ASN A 25 4.76 -16.14 14.78
C ASN A 25 6.11 -16.37 14.08
N GLY A 26 7.02 -15.40 14.19
CA GLY A 26 8.32 -15.41 13.53
C GLY A 26 8.25 -15.06 12.04
N LEU A 27 9.42 -14.99 11.41
CA LEU A 27 9.53 -14.71 9.97
C LEU A 27 9.13 -15.94 9.15
N GLY A 28 8.42 -15.74 8.05
CA GLY A 28 8.08 -16.85 7.17
C GLY A 28 6.90 -16.58 6.24
N SER A 29 6.48 -17.61 5.52
CA SER A 29 5.44 -17.54 4.48
C SER A 29 4.11 -18.19 4.87
N LYS A 30 4.01 -18.79 6.06
CA LYS A 30 2.75 -19.37 6.55
C LYS A 30 1.67 -18.27 6.69
N THR A 31 0.42 -18.67 6.83
CA THR A 31 -0.71 -17.74 6.93
C THR A 31 -0.71 -16.91 8.22
N ASN A 32 0.02 -17.32 9.24
CA ASN A 32 0.23 -16.60 10.50
C ASN A 32 1.59 -15.91 10.61
N GLN A 33 2.34 -15.82 9.51
CA GLN A 33 3.67 -15.23 9.45
C GLN A 33 3.75 -14.13 8.40
N LEU A 34 4.68 -13.21 8.58
CA LEU A 34 5.04 -12.15 7.65
C LEU A 34 6.54 -12.16 7.40
N LEU A 35 6.98 -11.66 6.24
CA LEU A 35 8.39 -11.53 5.89
C LEU A 35 8.65 -10.15 5.28
N PHE A 36 9.32 -9.28 6.04
CA PHE A 36 9.55 -7.87 5.72
C PHE A 36 8.25 -7.17 5.27
N PRO A 37 7.24 -7.08 6.16
CA PRO A 37 6.05 -6.29 5.88
C PRO A 37 6.39 -4.79 5.84
N TYR A 38 5.80 -4.04 4.90
CA TYR A 38 5.97 -2.59 4.80
C TYR A 38 4.65 -1.85 5.06
N GLY A 39 3.90 -1.54 4.02
CA GLY A 39 2.66 -0.79 4.14
C GLY A 39 1.52 -1.63 4.72
N LEU A 40 0.63 -0.96 5.41
CA LEU A 40 -0.60 -1.55 5.92
C LEU A 40 -1.77 -0.58 5.77
N TYR A 41 -2.96 -1.14 5.64
CA TYR A 41 -4.23 -0.42 5.66
C TYR A 41 -5.18 -1.06 6.66
N VAL A 42 -5.91 -0.24 7.42
CA VAL A 42 -6.96 -0.71 8.33
C VAL A 42 -8.31 -0.22 7.81
N ASP A 43 -9.24 -1.14 7.57
CA ASP A 43 -10.59 -0.82 7.11
C ASP A 43 -11.51 -0.47 8.29
N GLU A 44 -12.70 0.03 8.01
CA GLU A 44 -13.69 0.48 9.01
C GLU A 44 -14.16 -0.64 9.94
N ASP A 45 -14.17 -1.88 9.48
CA ASP A 45 -14.48 -3.08 10.26
C ASP A 45 -13.28 -3.64 11.03
N GLN A 46 -12.17 -2.86 11.12
CA GLN A 46 -10.91 -3.24 11.75
C GLN A 46 -10.19 -4.42 11.06
N THR A 47 -10.54 -4.73 9.81
CA THR A 47 -9.77 -5.65 8.99
C THR A 47 -8.46 -4.98 8.57
N ILE A 48 -7.36 -5.69 8.74
CA ILE A 48 -6.01 -5.20 8.44
C ILE A 48 -5.52 -5.86 7.15
N TYR A 49 -5.02 -5.06 6.23
CA TYR A 49 -4.37 -5.50 5.00
C TYR A 49 -2.90 -5.14 5.06
N VAL A 50 -2.02 -6.12 4.86
CA VAL A 50 -0.57 -5.93 4.99
C VAL A 50 0.11 -6.27 3.67
N ALA A 51 0.98 -5.39 3.21
CA ALA A 51 1.92 -5.67 2.14
C ALA A 51 3.07 -6.53 2.69
N ASP A 52 2.97 -7.85 2.52
CA ASP A 52 3.94 -8.85 2.95
C ASP A 52 5.01 -9.01 1.85
N ALA A 53 5.91 -8.02 1.80
CA ALA A 53 6.70 -7.69 0.63
C ALA A 53 7.59 -8.85 0.16
N SER A 54 8.37 -9.47 1.03
CA SER A 54 9.24 -10.57 0.63
C SER A 54 8.50 -11.86 0.30
N ASN A 55 7.25 -11.98 0.71
CA ASN A 55 6.37 -13.06 0.28
C ASN A 55 5.56 -12.71 -0.98
N ASN A 56 5.75 -11.52 -1.55
CA ASN A 56 5.13 -11.05 -2.79
C ASN A 56 3.59 -11.12 -2.79
N ARG A 57 2.96 -10.75 -1.66
CA ARG A 57 1.52 -10.89 -1.46
C ARG A 57 0.93 -9.78 -0.60
N ILE A 58 -0.39 -9.60 -0.71
CA ILE A 58 -1.18 -8.84 0.27
C ILE A 58 -1.96 -9.83 1.12
N VAL A 59 -1.90 -9.65 2.44
CA VAL A 59 -2.56 -10.53 3.40
C VAL A 59 -3.58 -9.75 4.22
N GLU A 60 -4.79 -10.30 4.31
CA GLU A 60 -5.91 -9.83 5.11
C GLU A 60 -5.89 -10.49 6.49
N TRP A 61 -6.03 -9.71 7.57
CA TRP A 61 -6.36 -10.19 8.92
C TRP A 61 -7.63 -9.54 9.41
N LYS A 62 -8.65 -10.33 9.66
CA LYS A 62 -9.86 -9.88 10.37
C LYS A 62 -9.57 -9.70 11.86
N SER A 63 -10.29 -8.81 12.49
CA SER A 63 -10.17 -8.59 13.94
C SER A 63 -10.25 -9.89 14.72
N GLY A 64 -9.26 -10.17 15.57
CA GLY A 64 -9.15 -11.40 16.37
C GLY A 64 -8.71 -12.65 15.61
N ALA A 65 -8.42 -12.58 14.30
CA ALA A 65 -7.97 -13.74 13.54
C ALA A 65 -6.53 -14.12 13.90
N THR A 66 -6.28 -15.40 14.08
CA THR A 66 -4.94 -15.96 14.32
C THR A 66 -4.15 -16.24 13.04
N ASN A 67 -4.86 -16.29 11.90
CA ASN A 67 -4.28 -16.53 10.58
C ASN A 67 -4.80 -15.49 9.59
N GLY A 68 -3.93 -15.06 8.70
CA GLY A 68 -4.28 -14.20 7.59
C GLY A 68 -4.78 -15.01 6.38
N LYS A 69 -5.38 -14.29 5.44
CA LYS A 69 -5.82 -14.79 4.14
C LYS A 69 -5.11 -14.01 3.05
N VAL A 70 -4.45 -14.68 2.12
CA VAL A 70 -3.87 -14.01 0.95
C VAL A 70 -5.00 -13.52 0.05
N VAL A 71 -4.99 -12.20 -0.25
CA VAL A 71 -6.03 -11.54 -1.06
C VAL A 71 -5.49 -11.04 -2.41
N ALA A 72 -4.17 -10.88 -2.57
CA ALA A 72 -3.52 -10.58 -3.84
C ALA A 72 -2.12 -11.21 -3.88
N GLY A 73 -1.60 -11.52 -5.08
CA GLY A 73 -0.26 -12.10 -5.25
C GLY A 73 -0.14 -13.57 -4.86
N ARG A 74 -1.14 -14.39 -5.17
CA ARG A 74 -1.16 -15.82 -4.79
C ARG A 74 -0.17 -16.69 -5.56
N ASN A 75 0.25 -16.24 -6.74
CA ASN A 75 1.03 -17.04 -7.68
C ASN A 75 2.53 -16.68 -7.66
N GLY A 76 3.02 -16.26 -6.49
CA GLY A 76 4.43 -15.98 -6.26
C GLY A 76 4.93 -14.69 -6.90
N SER A 77 6.26 -14.55 -6.95
CA SER A 77 6.93 -13.39 -7.53
C SER A 77 6.85 -13.38 -9.05
N GLY A 78 6.47 -12.25 -9.65
CA GLY A 78 6.47 -12.09 -11.10
C GLY A 78 5.75 -10.81 -11.52
N ASN A 79 5.65 -10.59 -12.84
CA ASN A 79 5.02 -9.44 -13.44
C ASN A 79 3.67 -9.75 -14.14
N GLY A 80 3.20 -10.98 -14.03
CA GLY A 80 1.87 -11.38 -14.53
C GLY A 80 0.74 -10.59 -13.86
N ALA A 81 -0.45 -10.67 -14.43
CA ALA A 81 -1.62 -9.99 -13.89
C ALA A 81 -2.05 -10.56 -12.51
N ASP A 82 -1.72 -11.81 -12.23
CA ASP A 82 -2.01 -12.56 -11.01
C ASP A 82 -0.83 -12.61 -10.03
N GLN A 83 0.27 -11.91 -10.34
CA GLN A 83 1.51 -11.89 -9.58
C GLN A 83 1.83 -10.48 -9.08
N LEU A 84 2.59 -10.44 -7.98
CA LEU A 84 3.22 -9.25 -7.43
C LEU A 84 4.73 -9.49 -7.25
N ASN A 85 5.52 -8.41 -7.18
CA ASN A 85 6.94 -8.50 -6.90
C ASN A 85 7.34 -7.41 -5.88
N TYR A 86 7.51 -7.84 -4.64
CA TYR A 86 7.84 -6.98 -3.52
C TYR A 86 6.85 -5.80 -3.36
N PRO A 87 5.55 -6.09 -3.13
CA PRO A 87 4.57 -5.03 -2.89
C PRO A 87 4.97 -4.22 -1.67
N PHE A 88 4.97 -2.88 -1.81
CA PHE A 88 5.46 -1.98 -0.77
C PHE A 88 4.35 -1.34 0.05
N ASP A 89 3.24 -0.99 -0.59
CA ASP A 89 2.09 -0.38 0.08
C ASP A 89 0.77 -0.89 -0.50
N VAL A 90 -0.29 -0.77 0.30
CA VAL A 90 -1.66 -1.13 -0.08
C VAL A 90 -2.64 -0.13 0.52
N ILE A 91 -3.56 0.36 -0.29
CA ILE A 91 -4.72 1.15 0.14
C ILE A 91 -5.99 0.58 -0.47
N ILE A 92 -7.14 1.04 -0.01
CA ILE A 92 -8.44 0.67 -0.57
C ILE A 92 -9.05 1.87 -1.30
N ASP A 93 -9.41 1.64 -2.56
CA ASP A 93 -10.36 2.46 -3.30
C ASP A 93 -11.77 1.94 -3.00
N LYS A 94 -12.52 2.71 -2.21
CA LYS A 94 -13.87 2.31 -1.77
C LYS A 94 -14.89 2.41 -2.90
N GLU A 95 -14.68 3.30 -3.85
CA GLU A 95 -15.60 3.52 -4.97
C GLU A 95 -15.58 2.31 -5.92
N SER A 96 -14.40 1.80 -6.25
CA SER A 96 -14.25 0.63 -7.11
C SER A 96 -14.21 -0.71 -6.35
N ASP A 97 -14.32 -0.70 -5.00
CA ASP A 97 -14.12 -1.88 -4.12
C ASP A 97 -12.85 -2.67 -4.47
N SER A 98 -11.73 -1.95 -4.57
CA SER A 98 -10.47 -2.51 -5.04
C SER A 98 -9.31 -2.15 -4.11
N PHE A 99 -8.31 -3.02 -4.05
CA PHE A 99 -7.00 -2.66 -3.55
C PHE A 99 -6.24 -1.86 -4.61
N ILE A 100 -5.55 -0.81 -4.18
CA ILE A 100 -4.51 -0.14 -4.96
C ILE A 100 -3.19 -0.51 -4.33
N ILE A 101 -2.34 -1.20 -5.08
CA ILE A 101 -1.11 -1.83 -4.58
C ILE A 101 0.10 -1.23 -5.28
N SER A 102 1.06 -0.78 -4.49
CA SER A 102 2.39 -0.45 -4.99
C SER A 102 3.16 -1.76 -5.24
N ASP A 103 3.28 -2.16 -6.48
CA ASP A 103 4.02 -3.35 -6.92
C ASP A 103 5.45 -2.93 -7.33
N TRP A 104 6.25 -2.63 -6.29
CA TRP A 104 7.47 -1.84 -6.36
C TRP A 104 8.51 -2.36 -7.35
N ARG A 105 8.90 -3.63 -7.26
CA ARG A 105 9.94 -4.19 -8.15
C ARG A 105 9.48 -4.36 -9.59
N ASN A 106 8.17 -4.38 -9.83
CA ASN A 106 7.59 -4.34 -11.16
C ASN A 106 7.41 -2.90 -11.67
N ARG A 107 7.78 -1.87 -10.87
CA ARG A 107 7.68 -0.45 -11.22
C ARG A 107 6.27 -0.06 -11.69
N ARG A 108 5.25 -0.54 -10.97
CA ARG A 108 3.85 -0.30 -11.32
C ARG A 108 2.97 -0.13 -10.08
N VAL A 109 1.81 0.48 -10.27
CA VAL A 109 0.69 0.44 -9.34
C VAL A 109 -0.42 -0.38 -9.96
N VAL A 110 -0.97 -1.29 -9.17
CA VAL A 110 -1.97 -2.26 -9.63
C VAL A 110 -3.28 -2.00 -8.89
N ARG A 111 -4.41 -1.99 -9.63
CA ARG A 111 -5.76 -2.10 -9.09
C ARG A 111 -6.14 -3.58 -9.04
N TRP A 112 -6.55 -4.08 -7.87
CA TRP A 112 -6.89 -5.47 -7.66
C TRP A 112 -8.26 -5.59 -7.01
N PRO A 113 -9.27 -6.26 -7.63
CA PRO A 113 -10.59 -6.37 -7.03
C PRO A 113 -10.55 -7.06 -5.67
N ARG A 114 -11.23 -6.48 -4.67
CA ARG A 114 -11.25 -7.02 -3.29
C ARG A 114 -12.05 -8.33 -3.20
N ARG A 115 -13.15 -8.41 -3.95
CA ARG A 115 -14.04 -9.57 -3.94
C ARG A 115 -13.72 -10.47 -5.13
N ASN A 116 -13.29 -11.69 -4.80
CA ASN A 116 -12.99 -12.72 -5.80
C ASN A 116 -11.94 -12.33 -6.86
N GLY A 117 -11.13 -11.31 -6.59
CA GLY A 117 -10.05 -10.90 -7.50
C GLY A 117 -8.97 -11.97 -7.58
N THR A 118 -8.76 -12.51 -8.78
CA THR A 118 -7.68 -13.46 -9.09
C THR A 118 -6.51 -12.80 -9.79
N SER A 119 -6.70 -11.57 -10.31
CA SER A 119 -5.69 -10.79 -11.02
C SER A 119 -5.95 -9.30 -10.85
N GLY A 120 -4.92 -8.51 -11.08
CA GLY A 120 -4.97 -7.05 -11.04
C GLY A 120 -4.68 -6.42 -12.39
N GLU A 121 -5.13 -5.18 -12.54
CA GLU A 121 -4.89 -4.31 -13.68
C GLU A 121 -3.78 -3.31 -13.33
N THR A 122 -2.79 -3.14 -14.21
CA THR A 122 -1.80 -2.06 -14.05
C THR A 122 -2.44 -0.72 -14.40
N ILE A 123 -2.58 0.17 -13.41
CA ILE A 123 -3.14 1.51 -13.59
C ILE A 123 -2.09 2.60 -13.75
N ILE A 124 -0.88 2.38 -13.24
CA ILE A 124 0.28 3.27 -13.41
C ILE A 124 1.50 2.40 -13.67
N SER A 125 2.27 2.73 -14.70
CA SER A 125 3.52 2.05 -15.05
C SER A 125 4.73 2.99 -14.94
N ASN A 126 5.92 2.41 -14.91
CA ASN A 126 7.21 3.11 -14.88
C ASN A 126 7.37 4.06 -13.67
N ILE A 127 6.95 3.62 -12.48
CA ILE A 127 7.08 4.36 -11.24
C ILE A 127 7.79 3.51 -10.16
N ASP A 128 8.82 4.06 -9.50
CA ASP A 128 9.39 3.47 -8.27
C ASP A 128 8.49 3.86 -7.07
N CYS A 129 7.25 3.34 -7.09
CA CYS A 129 6.25 3.70 -6.09
C CYS A 129 6.53 3.03 -4.76
N ARG A 130 6.60 3.83 -3.69
CA ARG A 130 6.75 3.30 -2.33
C ARG A 130 5.55 3.59 -1.46
N GLY A 131 5.08 4.81 -1.40
CA GLY A 131 3.89 5.16 -0.62
C GLY A 131 2.72 5.53 -1.50
N LEU A 132 1.52 5.16 -1.07
CA LEU A 132 0.26 5.45 -1.73
C LEU A 132 -0.70 6.14 -0.76
N THR A 133 -1.45 7.10 -1.26
CA THR A 133 -2.62 7.63 -0.55
C THR A 133 -3.64 8.16 -1.57
N MET A 134 -4.88 8.32 -1.13
CA MET A 134 -5.96 8.83 -1.95
C MET A 134 -6.68 9.95 -1.20
N ASP A 135 -7.04 11.02 -1.90
CA ASP A 135 -7.84 12.09 -1.30
C ASP A 135 -9.35 11.81 -1.39
N GLY A 136 -10.15 12.69 -0.76
CA GLY A 136 -11.61 12.57 -0.74
C GLY A 136 -12.28 12.74 -2.10
N ASN A 137 -11.55 13.20 -3.13
CA ASN A 137 -12.03 13.37 -4.49
C ASN A 137 -11.62 12.21 -5.42
N GLY A 138 -11.04 11.14 -4.86
CA GLY A 138 -10.59 9.97 -5.61
C GLY A 138 -9.27 10.17 -6.36
N SER A 139 -8.53 11.27 -6.11
CA SER A 139 -7.20 11.41 -6.69
C SER A 139 -6.20 10.53 -5.95
N LEU A 140 -5.42 9.75 -6.68
CA LEU A 140 -4.36 8.90 -6.14
C LEU A 140 -3.04 9.68 -6.09
N TYR A 141 -2.32 9.54 -5.00
CA TYR A 141 -0.98 10.10 -4.82
C TYR A 141 0.02 8.97 -4.64
N GLY A 142 1.07 8.99 -5.43
CA GLY A 142 2.16 8.01 -5.37
C GLY A 142 3.50 8.70 -5.13
N VAL A 143 4.29 8.17 -4.21
CA VAL A 143 5.67 8.58 -3.99
C VAL A 143 6.55 7.88 -5.00
N ASP A 144 7.13 8.62 -5.94
CA ASP A 144 8.15 8.13 -6.87
C ASP A 144 9.54 8.36 -6.25
N ALA A 145 10.10 7.30 -5.68
CA ALA A 145 11.33 7.40 -4.91
C ALA A 145 12.56 7.63 -5.82
N GLU A 146 12.56 7.11 -7.04
CA GLU A 146 13.64 7.30 -8.02
C GLU A 146 13.68 8.76 -8.49
N GLU A 147 12.54 9.30 -8.90
CA GLU A 147 12.41 10.69 -9.36
C GLU A 147 12.34 11.70 -8.22
N ARG A 148 12.31 11.23 -6.96
CA ARG A 148 12.25 12.06 -5.74
C ARG A 148 11.11 13.05 -5.76
N GLN A 149 9.93 12.56 -6.05
CA GLN A 149 8.73 13.37 -6.21
C GLN A 149 7.49 12.66 -5.68
N VAL A 150 6.46 13.44 -5.43
CA VAL A 150 5.10 12.93 -5.25
C VAL A 150 4.29 13.31 -6.47
N ARG A 151 3.60 12.34 -7.06
CA ARG A 151 2.72 12.56 -8.20
C ARG A 151 1.27 12.34 -7.80
N ARG A 152 0.40 13.21 -8.27
CA ARG A 152 -1.05 13.06 -8.18
C ARG A 152 -1.58 12.56 -9.53
N TYR A 153 -2.44 11.55 -9.46
CA TYR A 153 -3.16 10.99 -10.60
C TYR A 153 -4.66 11.16 -10.37
N LYS A 154 -5.34 11.86 -11.25
CA LYS A 154 -6.80 11.87 -11.30
C LYS A 154 -7.29 10.62 -12.01
N ILE A 155 -8.57 10.27 -11.83
CA ILE A 155 -9.19 9.15 -12.54
C ILE A 155 -8.98 9.33 -14.05
N GLY A 156 -8.39 8.31 -14.70
CA GLY A 156 -8.08 8.33 -16.14
C GLY A 156 -6.72 8.93 -16.52
N ASP A 157 -5.97 9.52 -15.58
CA ASP A 157 -4.63 10.05 -15.87
C ASP A 157 -3.62 8.91 -16.05
N THR A 158 -2.83 8.98 -17.10
CA THR A 158 -1.72 8.03 -17.37
C THR A 158 -0.36 8.57 -16.93
N LYS A 159 -0.19 9.88 -16.80
CA LYS A 159 1.11 10.52 -16.50
C LYS A 159 1.20 11.17 -15.13
N GLY A 160 0.09 11.50 -14.49
CA GLY A 160 0.07 12.20 -13.22
C GLY A 160 0.77 13.58 -13.25
N THR A 161 0.49 14.41 -12.26
CA THR A 161 1.09 15.74 -12.06
C THR A 161 2.01 15.71 -10.88
N VAL A 162 3.23 16.26 -10.98
CA VAL A 162 4.14 16.44 -9.83
C VAL A 162 3.54 17.47 -8.88
N VAL A 163 3.38 17.11 -7.62
CA VAL A 163 2.81 17.98 -6.57
C VAL A 163 3.80 18.29 -5.43
N ALA A 164 4.90 17.53 -5.35
CA ALA A 164 6.00 17.82 -4.43
C ALA A 164 7.31 17.21 -4.97
N GLY A 165 8.43 17.87 -4.73
CA GLY A 165 9.76 17.43 -5.19
C GLY A 165 9.94 17.57 -6.70
N GLY A 166 10.71 16.66 -7.31
CA GLY A 166 10.99 16.65 -8.76
C GLY A 166 12.13 17.56 -9.21
N ASN A 167 12.73 18.32 -8.29
CA ASN A 167 13.84 19.23 -8.57
C ASN A 167 15.21 18.64 -8.14
N GLY A 168 15.37 17.34 -8.32
CA GLY A 168 16.58 16.60 -7.96
C GLY A 168 16.67 16.29 -6.44
N LYS A 169 17.77 15.65 -6.08
CA LYS A 169 18.09 15.31 -4.69
C LYS A 169 18.62 16.53 -3.94
N GLY A 170 18.06 16.82 -2.76
CA GLY A 170 18.59 17.91 -1.94
C GLY A 170 17.74 18.16 -0.69
N ASN A 171 18.08 19.26 -0.02
CA ASN A 171 17.43 19.74 1.22
C ASN A 171 16.71 21.09 1.04
N ARG A 172 16.58 21.58 -0.19
CA ARG A 172 15.78 22.77 -0.48
C ARG A 172 14.30 22.43 -0.30
N LEU A 173 13.47 23.44 -0.10
CA LEU A 173 12.01 23.26 0.13
C LEU A 173 11.28 22.65 -1.07
N ASP A 174 11.87 22.74 -2.26
CA ASP A 174 11.37 22.19 -3.51
C ASP A 174 12.01 20.84 -3.89
N GLN A 175 12.80 20.24 -2.99
CA GLN A 175 13.55 19.00 -3.22
C GLN A 175 13.18 17.93 -2.20
N LEU A 176 13.27 16.67 -2.62
CA LEU A 176 13.18 15.49 -1.75
C LEU A 176 14.47 14.66 -1.88
N SER A 177 14.87 13.98 -0.81
CA SER A 177 16.12 13.20 -0.81
C SER A 177 15.87 11.70 -1.00
N LYS A 178 15.09 11.08 -0.11
CA LYS A 178 14.68 9.65 -0.17
C LYS A 178 13.23 9.53 0.29
N PRO A 179 12.27 10.00 -0.51
CA PRO A 179 10.88 9.92 -0.08
C PRO A 179 10.42 8.45 -0.08
N THR A 180 9.73 8.05 0.98
CA THR A 180 9.15 6.71 1.10
C THR A 180 7.67 6.75 1.39
N TYR A 181 7.23 7.71 2.17
CA TYR A 181 5.84 8.01 2.53
C TYR A 181 5.63 9.50 2.58
#